data_12945964bf2d0c0392e70decc408856c
#
_entry.id   12945964bf2d0c0392e70decc408856c
#
_cell.length_a   1.000
_cell.length_b   1.000
_cell.length_c   1.000
_cell.angle_alpha   90.00
_cell.angle_beta   90.00
_cell.angle_gamma   90.00
#
_symmetry.space_group_name_H-M   'P 1'
#
loop_
_entity.id
_entity.type
_entity.pdbx_description
1 polymer ?
#
loop_
_entity_poly.entity_id
_entity_poly.type
_entity_poly.pdbx_seq_one_letter_code
_entity_poly.pdbx_strand_id
1 'polypeptide(L)'
;MIKRDIEIQRNIVEKSLMVIKDFIKAHRRLTLSIIISGMIAFIAVIIGIVYYEKRENAEIIQYERILDKYHGSRDINEAEKAALLKNAVNDINKLMDSSYWGFVHRNGYYTIAGMYYSQKMYKEAKEYFLKFAYRQPSSFFAPLAIQKSAVCSEYLQQYDESLKLYQRLERDYLDSPLTEQIYYDLGRMYQQRNDIFKAREYYNKIITGFPKSVFVKKTRDRMFFLGYSDKKEK
;
A
#
# COMPACT_ATOMS: atom_id res chain seq x y z
N MET A 1 12.07 55.73 4.92
CA MET A 1 12.62 54.46 5.39
C MET A 1 12.72 53.45 4.25
N ILE A 2 11.65 53.07 3.58
CA ILE A 2 11.58 52.02 2.55
C ILE A 2 12.52 52.24 1.35
N LYS A 3 12.69 53.50 0.84
CA LYS A 3 13.62 53.79 -0.28
C LYS A 3 15.09 53.53 0.07
N ARG A 4 15.48 53.83 1.32
CA ARG A 4 16.86 53.66 1.80
C ARG A 4 17.23 52.18 1.97
N ASP A 5 16.26 51.35 2.39
CA ASP A 5 16.46 49.90 2.53
C ASP A 5 16.59 49.21 1.15
N ILE A 6 15.82 49.63 0.17
CA ILE A 6 15.90 49.17 -1.21
C ILE A 6 17.26 49.51 -1.83
N GLU A 7 17.78 50.72 -1.58
CA GLU A 7 19.06 51.19 -2.10
C GLU A 7 20.26 50.44 -1.46
N ILE A 8 20.14 50.12 -0.15
CA ILE A 8 21.14 49.30 0.57
C ILE A 8 21.14 47.86 0.03
N GLN A 9 19.99 47.27 -0.18
CA GLN A 9 19.87 45.91 -0.74
C GLN A 9 20.42 45.85 -2.17
N ARG A 10 20.13 46.84 -3.00
CA ARG A 10 20.68 46.93 -4.37
C ARG A 10 22.21 47.03 -4.38
N ASN A 11 22.80 47.84 -3.49
CA ASN A 11 24.25 47.95 -3.35
C ASN A 11 24.94 46.67 -2.89
N ILE A 12 24.27 45.89 -2.01
CA ILE A 12 24.77 44.58 -1.56
C ILE A 12 24.76 43.57 -2.72
N VAL A 13 23.68 43.53 -3.48
CA VAL A 13 23.55 42.64 -4.66
C VAL A 13 24.56 42.99 -5.71
N GLU A 14 24.74 44.28 -6.05
CA GLU A 14 25.72 44.73 -7.03
C GLU A 14 27.16 44.39 -6.61
N LYS A 15 27.52 44.59 -5.34
CA LYS A 15 28.85 44.21 -4.81
C LYS A 15 29.04 42.68 -4.87
N SER A 16 28.06 41.91 -4.52
CA SER A 16 28.10 40.43 -4.57
C SER A 16 28.29 39.95 -6.02
N LEU A 17 27.61 40.55 -6.99
CA LEU A 17 27.74 40.25 -8.41
C LEU A 17 29.14 40.62 -8.95
N MET A 18 29.72 41.72 -8.50
CA MET A 18 31.11 42.11 -8.89
C MET A 18 32.12 41.08 -8.36
N VAL A 19 32.02 40.67 -7.08
CA VAL A 19 32.91 39.67 -6.49
C VAL A 19 32.81 38.33 -7.23
N ILE A 20 31.59 37.88 -7.57
CA ILE A 20 31.36 36.65 -8.34
C ILE A 20 31.99 36.79 -9.75
N LYS A 21 31.77 37.90 -10.41
CA LYS A 21 32.33 38.17 -11.73
C LYS A 21 33.88 38.16 -11.74
N ASP A 22 34.49 38.77 -10.74
CA ASP A 22 35.94 38.84 -10.63
C ASP A 22 36.53 37.47 -10.26
N PHE A 23 35.85 36.69 -9.40
CA PHE A 23 36.21 35.30 -9.12
C PHE A 23 36.16 34.43 -10.39
N ILE A 24 35.06 34.53 -11.17
CA ILE A 24 34.90 33.80 -12.43
C ILE A 24 36.00 34.15 -13.42
N LYS A 25 36.36 35.44 -13.52
CA LYS A 25 37.45 35.90 -14.40
C LYS A 25 38.83 35.37 -13.95
N ALA A 26 39.10 35.42 -12.66
CA ALA A 26 40.38 34.98 -12.08
C ALA A 26 40.56 33.45 -12.22
N HIS A 27 39.45 32.67 -12.11
CA HIS A 27 39.45 31.19 -12.09
C HIS A 27 38.71 30.60 -13.29
N ARG A 28 38.76 31.21 -14.46
CA ARG A 28 37.96 30.84 -15.65
C ARG A 28 38.01 29.37 -16.01
N ARG A 29 39.19 28.73 -15.94
CA ARG A 29 39.32 27.29 -16.25
C ARG A 29 38.63 26.41 -15.22
N LEU A 30 38.78 26.74 -13.95
CA LEU A 30 38.13 25.99 -12.84
C LEU A 30 36.61 26.13 -12.88
N THR A 31 36.07 27.34 -13.09
CA THR A 31 34.63 27.57 -13.20
C THR A 31 34.03 26.87 -14.40
N LEU A 32 34.71 26.89 -15.55
CA LEU A 32 34.29 26.15 -16.74
C LEU A 32 34.29 24.64 -16.50
N SER A 33 35.31 24.07 -15.82
CA SER A 33 35.35 22.64 -15.52
C SER A 33 34.24 22.23 -14.56
N ILE A 34 33.91 23.05 -13.56
CA ILE A 34 32.79 22.80 -12.62
C ILE A 34 31.43 22.81 -13.36
N ILE A 35 31.22 23.80 -14.25
CA ILE A 35 29.98 23.87 -15.03
C ILE A 35 29.85 22.68 -15.98
N ILE A 36 30.93 22.30 -16.68
CA ILE A 36 30.92 21.16 -17.60
C ILE A 36 30.66 19.84 -16.82
N SER A 37 31.33 19.63 -15.68
CA SER A 37 31.12 18.43 -14.86
C SER A 37 29.70 18.38 -14.29
N GLY A 38 29.15 19.53 -13.88
CA GLY A 38 27.74 19.62 -13.44
C GLY A 38 26.75 19.28 -14.55
N MET A 39 27.00 19.77 -15.79
CA MET A 39 26.17 19.39 -16.95
C MET A 39 26.26 17.91 -17.28
N ILE A 40 27.45 17.32 -17.24
CA ILE A 40 27.64 15.88 -17.49
C ILE A 40 26.88 15.07 -16.43
N ALA A 41 27.02 15.43 -15.16
CA ALA A 41 26.30 14.77 -14.06
C ALA A 41 24.77 14.89 -14.25
N PHE A 42 24.27 16.06 -14.61
CA PHE A 42 22.87 16.31 -14.89
C PHE A 42 22.33 15.45 -16.05
N ILE A 43 23.08 15.38 -17.16
CA ILE A 43 22.75 14.54 -18.32
C ILE A 43 22.73 13.05 -17.90
N ALA A 44 23.72 12.60 -17.12
CA ALA A 44 23.78 11.23 -16.64
C ALA A 44 22.57 10.86 -15.78
N VAL A 45 22.10 11.77 -14.92
CA VAL A 45 20.87 11.59 -14.13
C VAL A 45 19.65 11.45 -15.03
N ILE A 46 19.50 12.33 -16.05
CA ILE A 46 18.38 12.24 -17.00
C ILE A 46 18.40 10.90 -17.74
N ILE A 47 19.56 10.48 -18.25
CA ILE A 47 19.71 9.19 -18.94
C ILE A 47 19.32 8.05 -17.98
N GLY A 48 19.75 8.10 -16.71
CA GLY A 48 19.41 7.14 -15.69
C GLY A 48 17.89 7.04 -15.44
N ILE A 49 17.21 8.19 -15.35
CA ILE A 49 15.76 8.25 -15.17
C ILE A 49 15.04 7.64 -16.39
N VAL A 50 15.40 8.03 -17.61
CA VAL A 50 14.78 7.52 -18.84
C VAL A 50 15.02 6.01 -19.00
N TYR A 51 16.21 5.53 -18.67
CA TYR A 51 16.52 4.10 -18.69
C TYR A 51 15.70 3.32 -17.67
N TYR A 52 15.56 3.86 -16.47
CA TYR A 52 14.74 3.27 -15.39
C TYR A 52 13.27 3.18 -15.80
N GLU A 53 12.68 4.30 -16.29
CA GLU A 53 11.28 4.32 -16.76
C GLU A 53 11.03 3.31 -17.90
N LYS A 54 11.95 3.26 -18.86
CA LYS A 54 11.82 2.29 -19.99
C LYS A 54 11.84 0.84 -19.49
N ARG A 55 12.71 0.55 -18.53
CA ARG A 55 12.80 -0.78 -17.92
C ARG A 55 11.54 -1.12 -17.11
N GLU A 56 11.07 -0.22 -16.26
CA GLU A 56 9.86 -0.41 -15.46
C GLU A 56 8.63 -0.62 -16.35
N ASN A 57 8.47 0.17 -17.41
CA ASN A 57 7.39 0.01 -18.39
C ASN A 57 7.44 -1.37 -19.08
N ALA A 58 8.61 -1.86 -19.43
CA ALA A 58 8.76 -3.18 -20.04
C ALA A 58 8.37 -4.31 -19.06
N GLU A 59 8.70 -4.17 -17.77
CA GLU A 59 8.29 -5.11 -16.72
C GLU A 59 6.77 -5.08 -16.50
N ILE A 60 6.16 -3.90 -16.47
CA ILE A 60 4.70 -3.75 -16.34
C ILE A 60 3.98 -4.42 -17.52
N ILE A 61 4.45 -4.22 -18.75
CA ILE A 61 3.87 -4.88 -19.95
C ILE A 61 3.95 -6.41 -19.84
N GLN A 62 5.07 -6.94 -19.36
CA GLN A 62 5.20 -8.40 -19.16
C GLN A 62 4.25 -8.88 -18.05
N TYR A 63 4.16 -8.14 -16.96
CA TYR A 63 3.26 -8.43 -15.86
C TYR A 63 1.78 -8.43 -16.31
N GLU A 64 1.34 -7.43 -17.07
CA GLU A 64 -0.01 -7.39 -17.64
C GLU A 64 -0.29 -8.58 -18.55
N ARG A 65 0.65 -8.98 -19.41
CA ARG A 65 0.50 -10.19 -20.24
C ARG A 65 0.32 -11.47 -19.42
N ILE A 66 1.01 -11.58 -18.27
CA ILE A 66 0.82 -12.73 -17.38
C ILE A 66 -0.59 -12.71 -16.79
N LEU A 67 -1.07 -11.54 -16.37
CA LEU A 67 -2.43 -11.37 -15.83
C LEU A 67 -3.50 -11.65 -16.89
N ASP A 68 -3.34 -11.12 -18.10
CA ASP A 68 -4.27 -11.34 -19.22
C ASP A 68 -4.36 -12.83 -19.56
N LYS A 69 -3.23 -13.52 -19.62
CA LYS A 69 -3.20 -14.96 -19.85
C LYS A 69 -3.91 -15.73 -18.73
N TYR A 70 -3.71 -15.33 -17.49
CA TYR A 70 -4.37 -15.95 -16.33
C TYR A 70 -5.89 -15.70 -16.32
N HIS A 71 -6.33 -14.48 -16.62
CA HIS A 71 -7.74 -14.08 -16.58
C HIS A 71 -8.52 -14.38 -17.88
N GLY A 72 -7.83 -14.47 -19.02
CA GLY A 72 -8.44 -14.65 -20.34
C GLY A 72 -9.02 -16.04 -20.59
N SER A 73 -8.64 -17.02 -19.78
CA SER A 73 -9.04 -18.42 -19.96
C SER A 73 -10.31 -18.73 -19.15
N ARG A 74 -11.49 -18.51 -19.74
CA ARG A 74 -12.79 -18.67 -19.03
C ARG A 74 -13.35 -20.10 -19.05
N ASP A 75 -13.12 -20.87 -20.13
CA ASP A 75 -13.72 -22.20 -20.36
C ASP A 75 -12.65 -23.30 -20.32
N ILE A 76 -11.90 -23.39 -19.24
CA ILE A 76 -10.85 -24.40 -19.07
C ILE A 76 -11.14 -25.29 -17.86
N ASN A 77 -10.63 -26.52 -17.93
CA ASN A 77 -10.78 -27.48 -16.84
C ASN A 77 -9.94 -27.10 -15.60
N GLU A 78 -10.20 -27.74 -14.46
CA GLU A 78 -9.51 -27.44 -13.21
C GLU A 78 -7.99 -27.70 -13.25
N ALA A 79 -7.55 -28.70 -14.02
CA ALA A 79 -6.12 -29.02 -14.19
C ALA A 79 -5.41 -27.90 -14.96
N GLU A 80 -6.02 -27.37 -16.01
CA GLU A 80 -5.51 -26.24 -16.78
C GLU A 80 -5.49 -24.94 -15.95
N LYS A 81 -6.51 -24.69 -15.13
CA LYS A 81 -6.53 -23.55 -14.19
C LYS A 81 -5.36 -23.63 -13.21
N ALA A 82 -5.13 -24.81 -12.62
CA ALA A 82 -4.02 -25.02 -11.70
C ALA A 82 -2.65 -24.82 -12.38
N ALA A 83 -2.50 -25.29 -13.63
CA ALA A 83 -1.28 -25.07 -14.40
C ALA A 83 -1.06 -23.58 -14.73
N LEU A 84 -2.11 -22.87 -15.13
CA LEU A 84 -2.05 -21.42 -15.40
C LEU A 84 -1.69 -20.62 -14.13
N LEU A 85 -2.31 -20.94 -12.98
CA LEU A 85 -1.97 -20.32 -11.70
C LEU A 85 -0.49 -20.55 -11.39
N LYS A 86 -0.01 -21.78 -11.46
CA LYS A 86 1.39 -22.12 -11.18
C LYS A 86 2.35 -21.36 -12.09
N ASN A 87 2.04 -21.30 -13.39
CA ASN A 87 2.87 -20.58 -14.36
C ASN A 87 2.86 -19.08 -14.08
N ALA A 88 1.70 -18.48 -13.84
CA ALA A 88 1.58 -17.06 -13.53
C ALA A 88 2.35 -16.69 -12.24
N VAL A 89 2.22 -17.50 -11.19
CA VAL A 89 2.97 -17.30 -9.93
C VAL A 89 4.48 -17.38 -10.17
N ASN A 90 4.96 -18.36 -10.94
CA ASN A 90 6.38 -18.49 -11.25
C ASN A 90 6.89 -17.29 -12.07
N ASP A 91 6.13 -16.86 -13.07
CA ASP A 91 6.54 -15.77 -13.94
C ASP A 91 6.52 -14.40 -13.19
N ILE A 92 5.53 -14.16 -12.31
CA ILE A 92 5.54 -12.98 -11.43
C ILE A 92 6.74 -13.02 -10.47
N ASN A 93 7.05 -14.17 -9.86
CA ASN A 93 8.22 -14.29 -8.99
C ASN A 93 9.53 -13.98 -9.75
N LYS A 94 9.70 -14.50 -10.98
CA LYS A 94 10.87 -14.15 -11.82
C LYS A 94 10.98 -12.66 -12.09
N LEU A 95 9.85 -12.00 -12.41
CA LEU A 95 9.82 -10.55 -12.59
C LEU A 95 10.20 -9.80 -11.32
N MET A 96 9.69 -10.24 -10.16
CA MET A 96 10.05 -9.65 -8.87
C MET A 96 11.54 -9.80 -8.54
N ASP A 97 12.15 -10.93 -8.91
CA ASP A 97 13.58 -11.21 -8.67
C ASP A 97 14.47 -10.44 -9.65
N SER A 98 13.98 -10.11 -10.84
CA SER A 98 14.72 -9.34 -11.85
C SER A 98 14.76 -7.83 -11.59
N SER A 99 13.90 -7.34 -10.71
CA SER A 99 13.74 -5.92 -10.39
C SER A 99 13.81 -5.66 -8.89
N TYR A 100 14.67 -4.73 -8.46
CA TYR A 100 14.79 -4.39 -7.03
C TYR A 100 13.80 -3.29 -6.58
N TRP A 101 13.22 -2.50 -7.50
CA TRP A 101 12.53 -1.26 -7.15
C TRP A 101 11.19 -1.04 -7.88
N GLY A 102 10.88 -1.82 -8.92
CA GLY A 102 9.74 -1.63 -9.81
C GLY A 102 8.39 -1.89 -9.14
N PHE A 103 7.32 -1.55 -9.88
CA PHE A 103 5.94 -1.79 -9.47
C PHE A 103 5.69 -3.28 -9.16
N VAL A 104 6.21 -4.19 -10.01
CA VAL A 104 6.01 -5.64 -9.87
C VAL A 104 6.68 -6.16 -8.60
N HIS A 105 7.92 -5.69 -8.31
CA HIS A 105 8.63 -6.05 -7.08
C HIS A 105 7.86 -5.66 -5.81
N ARG A 106 7.23 -4.47 -5.81
CA ARG A 106 6.46 -3.99 -4.67
C ARG A 106 5.13 -4.70 -4.51
N ASN A 107 4.43 -5.01 -5.62
CA ASN A 107 3.02 -5.45 -5.58
C ASN A 107 2.81 -6.94 -5.96
N GLY A 108 3.82 -7.62 -6.48
CA GLY A 108 3.70 -8.99 -6.98
C GLY A 108 3.14 -9.97 -5.93
N TYR A 109 3.58 -9.88 -4.68
CA TYR A 109 3.04 -10.73 -3.61
C TYR A 109 1.54 -10.50 -3.37
N TYR A 110 1.07 -9.25 -3.45
CA TYR A 110 -0.35 -8.94 -3.29
C TYR A 110 -1.18 -9.56 -4.43
N THR A 111 -0.66 -9.50 -5.64
CA THR A 111 -1.30 -10.09 -6.82
C THR A 111 -1.34 -11.61 -6.75
N ILE A 112 -0.21 -12.25 -6.43
CA ILE A 112 -0.15 -13.70 -6.22
C ILE A 112 -1.15 -14.14 -5.15
N ALA A 113 -1.23 -13.40 -4.03
CA ALA A 113 -2.19 -13.66 -2.97
C ALA A 113 -3.64 -13.58 -3.48
N GLY A 114 -3.95 -12.57 -4.32
CA GLY A 114 -5.26 -12.42 -4.96
C GLY A 114 -5.60 -13.59 -5.88
N MET A 115 -4.62 -14.08 -6.66
CA MET A 115 -4.79 -15.26 -7.53
C MET A 115 -5.12 -16.51 -6.70
N TYR A 116 -4.36 -16.80 -5.65
CA TYR A 116 -4.64 -17.92 -4.75
C TYR A 116 -6.00 -17.78 -4.06
N TYR A 117 -6.34 -16.57 -3.62
CA TYR A 117 -7.63 -16.29 -2.98
C TYR A 117 -8.81 -16.58 -3.92
N SER A 118 -8.71 -16.18 -5.19
CA SER A 118 -9.74 -16.42 -6.20
C SER A 118 -9.96 -17.92 -6.48
N GLN A 119 -8.93 -18.73 -6.31
CA GLN A 119 -8.98 -20.19 -6.42
C GLN A 119 -9.31 -20.89 -5.09
N LYS A 120 -9.71 -20.14 -4.06
CA LYS A 120 -10.02 -20.65 -2.71
C LYS A 120 -8.84 -21.38 -2.04
N MET A 121 -7.64 -21.17 -2.51
CA MET A 121 -6.39 -21.67 -1.91
C MET A 121 -5.99 -20.73 -0.76
N TYR A 122 -6.79 -20.77 0.31
CA TYR A 122 -6.72 -19.79 1.39
C TYR A 122 -5.43 -19.84 2.20
N LYS A 123 -4.78 -21.01 2.28
CA LYS A 123 -3.50 -21.14 2.99
C LYS A 123 -2.40 -20.35 2.27
N GLU A 124 -2.25 -20.57 0.98
CA GLU A 124 -1.28 -19.89 0.13
C GLU A 124 -1.60 -18.39 0.03
N ALA A 125 -2.88 -18.05 -0.18
CA ALA A 125 -3.32 -16.66 -0.21
C ALA A 125 -2.92 -15.91 1.06
N LYS A 126 -3.18 -16.49 2.24
CA LYS A 126 -2.81 -15.93 3.54
C LYS A 126 -1.31 -15.65 3.63
N GLU A 127 -0.49 -16.64 3.27
CA GLU A 127 0.96 -16.51 3.33
C GLU A 127 1.48 -15.37 2.44
N TYR A 128 0.98 -15.25 1.21
CA TYR A 128 1.39 -14.20 0.28
C TYR A 128 0.88 -12.81 0.67
N PHE A 129 -0.35 -12.69 1.20
CA PHE A 129 -0.83 -11.43 1.77
C PHE A 129 0.02 -10.97 2.95
N LEU A 130 0.41 -11.88 3.85
CA LEU A 130 1.29 -11.55 4.97
C LEU A 130 2.70 -11.19 4.50
N LYS A 131 3.26 -11.89 3.50
CA LYS A 131 4.54 -11.52 2.88
C LYS A 131 4.51 -10.12 2.32
N PHE A 132 3.42 -9.75 1.63
CA PHE A 132 3.24 -8.38 1.12
C PHE A 132 3.21 -7.36 2.26
N ALA A 133 2.35 -7.57 3.26
CA ALA A 133 2.21 -6.64 4.38
C ALA A 133 3.51 -6.49 5.22
N TYR A 134 4.31 -7.54 5.30
CA TYR A 134 5.60 -7.50 5.96
C TYR A 134 6.65 -6.70 5.16
N ARG A 135 6.69 -6.89 3.83
CA ARG A 135 7.66 -6.19 2.97
C ARG A 135 7.31 -4.74 2.70
N GLN A 136 6.03 -4.40 2.74
CA GLN A 136 5.49 -3.09 2.38
C GLN A 136 4.56 -2.55 3.50
N PRO A 137 5.05 -2.42 4.76
CA PRO A 137 4.18 -2.06 5.89
C PRO A 137 3.59 -0.65 5.77
N SER A 138 4.25 0.26 5.06
CA SER A 138 3.77 1.62 4.80
C SER A 138 2.92 1.74 3.53
N SER A 139 2.67 0.64 2.81
CA SER A 139 1.81 0.65 1.63
C SER A 139 0.36 0.89 2.04
N PHE A 140 -0.38 1.66 1.21
CA PHE A 140 -1.83 1.80 1.33
C PHE A 140 -2.56 0.44 1.35
N PHE A 141 -2.02 -0.57 0.66
CA PHE A 141 -2.57 -1.91 0.60
C PHE A 141 -2.17 -2.82 1.77
N ALA A 142 -1.24 -2.41 2.64
CA ALA A 142 -0.80 -3.26 3.76
C ALA A 142 -1.94 -3.63 4.72
N PRO A 143 -2.78 -2.70 5.20
CA PRO A 143 -3.91 -3.06 6.05
C PRO A 143 -4.92 -3.96 5.33
N LEU A 144 -5.17 -3.74 4.03
CA LEU A 144 -6.05 -4.60 3.25
C LEU A 144 -5.48 -6.02 3.11
N ALA A 145 -4.17 -6.18 2.92
CA ALA A 145 -3.52 -7.48 2.87
C ALA A 145 -3.65 -8.24 4.21
N ILE A 146 -3.43 -7.56 5.34
CA ILE A 146 -3.62 -8.17 6.66
C ILE A 146 -5.09 -8.58 6.87
N GLN A 147 -6.04 -7.72 6.47
CA GLN A 147 -7.47 -8.04 6.54
C GLN A 147 -7.81 -9.28 5.70
N LYS A 148 -7.31 -9.34 4.46
CA LYS A 148 -7.50 -10.52 3.60
C LYS A 148 -6.89 -11.78 4.21
N SER A 149 -5.72 -11.66 4.87
CA SER A 149 -5.10 -12.77 5.61
C SER A 149 -5.97 -13.25 6.77
N ALA A 150 -6.58 -12.32 7.52
CA ALA A 150 -7.53 -12.65 8.58
C ALA A 150 -8.76 -13.40 8.03
N VAL A 151 -9.32 -12.94 6.92
CA VAL A 151 -10.43 -13.60 6.22
C VAL A 151 -10.01 -15.00 5.75
N CYS A 152 -8.81 -15.17 5.19
CA CYS A 152 -8.29 -16.49 4.83
C CYS A 152 -8.21 -17.43 6.05
N SER A 153 -7.75 -16.90 7.20
CA SER A 153 -7.71 -17.66 8.44
C SER A 153 -9.10 -18.11 8.91
N GLU A 154 -10.14 -17.28 8.70
CA GLU A 154 -11.52 -17.67 8.97
C GLU A 154 -11.99 -18.82 8.07
N TYR A 155 -11.71 -18.75 6.76
CA TYR A 155 -12.03 -19.85 5.84
C TYR A 155 -11.32 -21.16 6.21
N LEU A 156 -10.12 -21.07 6.81
CA LEU A 156 -9.36 -22.20 7.34
C LEU A 156 -9.81 -22.62 8.75
N GLN A 157 -10.82 -21.98 9.32
CA GLN A 157 -11.31 -22.17 10.69
C GLN A 157 -10.24 -21.86 11.77
N GLN A 158 -9.24 -21.07 11.43
CA GLN A 158 -8.15 -20.64 12.32
C GLN A 158 -8.55 -19.34 13.03
N TYR A 159 -9.61 -19.39 13.83
CA TYR A 159 -10.25 -18.20 14.41
C TYR A 159 -9.37 -17.41 15.37
N ASP A 160 -8.48 -18.08 16.11
CA ASP A 160 -7.53 -17.40 16.99
C ASP A 160 -6.49 -16.60 16.20
N GLU A 161 -6.04 -17.11 15.08
CA GLU A 161 -5.11 -16.42 14.19
C GLU A 161 -5.80 -15.25 13.51
N SER A 162 -7.02 -15.44 13.02
CA SER A 162 -7.83 -14.37 12.44
C SER A 162 -8.02 -13.21 13.42
N LEU A 163 -8.40 -13.50 14.67
CA LEU A 163 -8.56 -12.49 15.71
C LEU A 163 -7.25 -11.71 15.97
N LYS A 164 -6.11 -12.40 16.05
CA LYS A 164 -4.80 -11.74 16.20
C LYS A 164 -4.48 -10.81 15.05
N LEU A 165 -4.83 -11.18 13.82
CA LEU A 165 -4.62 -10.34 12.63
C LEU A 165 -5.52 -9.10 12.66
N TYR A 166 -6.79 -9.21 13.05
CA TYR A 166 -7.67 -8.05 13.23
C TYR A 166 -7.21 -7.14 14.38
N GLN A 167 -6.72 -7.70 15.49
CA GLN A 167 -6.12 -6.92 16.57
C GLN A 167 -4.84 -6.20 16.12
N ARG A 168 -4.03 -6.84 15.26
CA ARG A 168 -2.87 -6.18 14.64
C ARG A 168 -3.30 -5.01 13.78
N LEU A 169 -4.38 -5.14 13.00
CA LEU A 169 -4.93 -4.04 12.21
C LEU A 169 -5.37 -2.87 13.09
N GLU A 170 -6.07 -3.13 14.20
CA GLU A 170 -6.46 -2.08 15.15
C GLU A 170 -5.24 -1.37 15.75
N ARG A 171 -4.20 -2.11 16.12
CA ARG A 171 -3.00 -1.54 16.72
C ARG A 171 -2.15 -0.73 15.74
N ASP A 172 -1.93 -1.27 14.54
CA ASP A 172 -0.90 -0.77 13.61
C ASP A 172 -1.48 0.14 12.52
N TYR A 173 -2.81 0.11 12.26
CA TYR A 173 -3.44 0.76 11.10
C TYR A 173 -4.80 1.42 11.43
N LEU A 174 -4.96 1.93 12.64
CA LEU A 174 -6.23 2.54 13.08
C LEU A 174 -6.63 3.78 12.26
N ASP A 175 -5.63 4.51 11.72
CA ASP A 175 -5.87 5.69 10.87
C ASP A 175 -6.16 5.35 9.40
N SER A 176 -6.31 4.06 9.09
CA SER A 176 -6.61 3.61 7.73
C SER A 176 -8.09 3.79 7.38
N PRO A 177 -8.45 3.87 6.08
CA PRO A 177 -9.86 3.87 5.65
C PRO A 177 -10.63 2.59 6.04
N LEU A 178 -9.94 1.57 6.55
CA LEU A 178 -10.53 0.30 6.98
C LEU A 178 -10.98 0.29 8.46
N THR A 179 -10.80 1.37 9.21
CA THR A 179 -11.08 1.40 10.65
C THR A 179 -12.48 0.91 11.02
N GLU A 180 -13.49 1.36 10.27
CA GLU A 180 -14.88 0.94 10.47
C GLU A 180 -15.05 -0.58 10.22
N GLN A 181 -14.43 -1.09 9.16
CA GLN A 181 -14.41 -2.51 8.83
C GLN A 181 -13.67 -3.32 9.89
N ILE A 182 -12.54 -2.82 10.40
CA ILE A 182 -11.75 -3.48 11.44
C ILE A 182 -12.59 -3.63 12.72
N TYR A 183 -13.29 -2.59 13.14
CA TYR A 183 -14.18 -2.67 14.30
C TYR A 183 -15.32 -3.64 14.09
N TYR A 184 -15.91 -3.66 12.89
CA TYR A 184 -16.96 -4.61 12.56
C TYR A 184 -16.45 -6.06 12.62
N ASP A 185 -15.28 -6.33 12.04
CA ASP A 185 -14.69 -7.67 12.02
C ASP A 185 -14.27 -8.13 13.43
N LEU A 186 -13.70 -7.23 14.25
CA LEU A 186 -13.40 -7.51 15.65
C LEU A 186 -14.67 -7.82 16.45
N GLY A 187 -15.73 -7.01 16.30
CA GLY A 187 -17.02 -7.28 16.92
C GLY A 187 -17.58 -8.65 16.56
N ARG A 188 -17.52 -9.00 15.28
CA ARG A 188 -17.95 -10.29 14.75
C ARG A 188 -17.13 -11.46 15.28
N MET A 189 -15.79 -11.30 15.36
CA MET A 189 -14.90 -12.34 15.90
C MET A 189 -15.13 -12.58 17.40
N TYR A 190 -15.32 -11.53 18.19
CA TYR A 190 -15.65 -11.68 19.62
C TYR A 190 -17.04 -12.28 19.82
N GLN A 191 -18.02 -11.91 18.98
CA GLN A 191 -19.34 -12.54 19.00
C GLN A 191 -19.25 -14.05 18.73
N GLN A 192 -18.45 -14.47 17.75
CA GLN A 192 -18.25 -15.89 17.42
C GLN A 192 -17.60 -16.67 18.56
N ARG A 193 -16.76 -16.01 19.36
CA ARG A 193 -16.14 -16.57 20.58
C ARG A 193 -17.04 -16.51 21.81
N ASN A 194 -18.28 -16.07 21.66
CA ASN A 194 -19.24 -15.83 22.74
C ASN A 194 -18.78 -14.78 23.78
N ASP A 195 -17.80 -13.93 23.43
CA ASP A 195 -17.42 -12.76 24.22
C ASP A 195 -18.32 -11.57 23.85
N ILE A 196 -19.55 -11.64 24.39
CA ILE A 196 -20.62 -10.70 24.07
C ILE A 196 -20.26 -9.27 24.53
N PHE A 197 -19.51 -9.14 25.62
CA PHE A 197 -19.11 -7.85 26.14
C PHE A 197 -18.19 -7.12 25.15
N LYS A 198 -17.11 -7.76 24.70
CA LYS A 198 -16.22 -7.17 23.70
C LYS A 198 -16.89 -6.99 22.35
N ALA A 199 -17.73 -7.91 21.92
CA ALA A 199 -18.49 -7.75 20.70
C ALA A 199 -19.30 -6.45 20.69
N ARG A 200 -20.03 -6.18 21.79
CA ARG A 200 -20.80 -4.95 21.97
C ARG A 200 -19.92 -3.71 22.02
N GLU A 201 -18.77 -3.77 22.68
CA GLU A 201 -17.82 -2.67 22.74
C GLU A 201 -17.41 -2.23 21.32
N TYR A 202 -16.97 -3.18 20.47
CA TYR A 202 -16.56 -2.88 19.10
C TYR A 202 -17.70 -2.40 18.22
N TYR A 203 -18.89 -2.97 18.37
CA TYR A 203 -20.08 -2.52 17.67
C TYR A 203 -20.47 -1.09 18.08
N ASN A 204 -20.37 -0.74 19.35
CA ASN A 204 -20.60 0.63 19.84
C ASN A 204 -19.59 1.63 19.26
N LYS A 205 -18.30 1.27 19.12
CA LYS A 205 -17.31 2.13 18.45
C LYS A 205 -17.77 2.55 17.05
N ILE A 206 -18.47 1.69 16.32
CA ILE A 206 -19.02 2.01 15.00
C ILE A 206 -20.23 2.95 15.12
N ILE A 207 -21.19 2.61 15.98
CA ILE A 207 -22.46 3.37 16.09
C ILE A 207 -22.20 4.80 16.58
N THR A 208 -21.29 4.97 17.53
CA THR A 208 -20.99 6.28 18.14
C THR A 208 -19.93 7.06 17.37
N GLY A 209 -18.86 6.40 16.93
CA GLY A 209 -17.73 7.05 16.25
C GLY A 209 -17.95 7.29 14.77
N PHE A 210 -18.76 6.44 14.11
CA PHE A 210 -18.96 6.48 12.66
C PHE A 210 -20.46 6.41 12.28
N PRO A 211 -21.29 7.38 12.72
CA PRO A 211 -22.76 7.32 12.56
C PRO A 211 -23.24 7.29 11.11
N LYS A 212 -22.40 7.70 10.14
CA LYS A 212 -22.68 7.67 8.70
C LYS A 212 -22.10 6.42 8.00
N SER A 213 -21.48 5.50 8.75
CA SER A 213 -20.87 4.30 8.21
C SER A 213 -21.91 3.37 7.58
N VAL A 214 -21.51 2.71 6.49
CA VAL A 214 -22.29 1.63 5.87
C VAL A 214 -22.46 0.42 6.80
N PHE A 215 -21.61 0.30 7.82
CA PHE A 215 -21.68 -0.77 8.81
C PHE A 215 -22.70 -0.54 9.92
N VAL A 216 -23.20 0.69 10.13
CA VAL A 216 -24.11 1.02 11.24
C VAL A 216 -25.35 0.13 11.24
N LYS A 217 -26.01 -0.03 10.09
CA LYS A 217 -27.21 -0.90 9.99
C LYS A 217 -26.88 -2.35 10.39
N LYS A 218 -25.86 -2.95 9.77
CA LYS A 218 -25.45 -4.34 10.08
C LYS A 218 -25.05 -4.49 11.54
N THR A 219 -24.43 -3.48 12.11
CA THR A 219 -23.98 -3.47 13.52
C THR A 219 -25.18 -3.43 14.47
N ARG A 220 -26.19 -2.58 14.20
CA ARG A 220 -27.44 -2.53 15.00
C ARG A 220 -28.20 -3.84 14.94
N ASP A 221 -28.32 -4.44 13.76
CA ASP A 221 -28.95 -5.74 13.59
C ASP A 221 -28.26 -6.81 14.47
N ARG A 222 -26.92 -6.85 14.45
CA ARG A 222 -26.16 -7.78 15.32
C ARG A 222 -26.32 -7.47 16.80
N MET A 223 -26.30 -6.20 17.19
CA MET A 223 -26.54 -5.78 18.58
C MET A 223 -27.91 -6.19 19.08
N PHE A 224 -28.94 -6.07 18.23
CA PHE A 224 -30.30 -6.52 18.55
C PHE A 224 -30.33 -8.03 18.83
N PHE A 225 -29.71 -8.86 17.99
CA PHE A 225 -29.60 -10.30 18.23
C PHE A 225 -28.80 -10.67 19.49
N LEU A 226 -27.92 -9.78 19.97
CA LEU A 226 -27.19 -9.93 21.23
C LEU A 226 -28.00 -9.45 22.45
N GLY A 227 -29.31 -9.20 22.29
CA GLY A 227 -30.19 -8.74 23.36
C GLY A 227 -30.00 -7.27 23.73
N TYR A 228 -29.42 -6.46 22.84
CA TYR A 228 -29.31 -5.02 23.02
C TYR A 228 -30.45 -4.34 22.24
N SER A 229 -31.45 -3.86 22.94
CA SER A 229 -32.47 -2.96 22.39
C SER A 229 -31.99 -1.52 22.57
N ASP A 230 -31.92 -0.74 21.48
CA ASP A 230 -31.77 0.73 21.53
C ASP A 230 -32.98 1.35 22.27
N LYS A 231 -33.15 1.10 23.55
CA LYS A 231 -34.01 1.95 24.37
C LYS A 231 -33.24 3.28 24.47
N LYS A 232 -33.62 4.23 23.62
CA LYS A 232 -33.35 5.65 23.88
C LYS A 232 -33.81 5.92 25.30
N GLU A 233 -32.87 6.10 26.22
CA GLU A 233 -33.17 6.83 27.44
C GLU A 233 -33.64 8.21 27.01
N LYS A 234 -34.92 8.45 27.35
CA LYS A 234 -35.57 9.75 27.18
C LYS A 234 -35.02 10.72 28.24
#